data_de88ddb1c974818bde371559f0932c2d
#
_entry.id   de88ddb1c974818bde371559f0932c2d
#
_cell.length_a   1.000
_cell.length_b   1.000
_cell.length_c   1.000
_cell.angle_alpha   90.00
_cell.angle_beta   90.00
_cell.angle_gamma   90.00
#
_symmetry.space_group_name_H-M   'P 1'
#
loop_
_entity.id
_entity.type
_entity.pdbx_description
1 polymer ?
#
loop_
_entity_poly.entity_id
_entity_poly.type
_entity_poly.pdbx_seq_one_letter_code
_entity_poly.pdbx_strand_id
1 'polypeptide(L)'
;GVMVTPSREPVPNEGRIFDYFAQVAEGISIPVVVQDHPASTQVHMSVDLLLRLVNEIELVSCIKEEAVPTPPKITNLLNGMTGRTVSILTGLGALYGGFDLARGSHGFMTGFAFPEVLIAMVRSARQKQFDKVNELYHRYLPLIVFEQQPGVAVRKEIFRLRGLINTSTVRHPGANIDAHTNERLVDLLNSILPDTNLTKPLEI
;
A
#
# COMPACT_ATOMS: atom_id res chain seq x y z
N GLY A 1 16.53 0.97 -1.92
CA GLY A 1 15.80 1.84 -2.82
C GLY A 1 15.17 3.01 -2.08
N VAL A 2 14.64 3.93 -2.84
CA VAL A 2 13.89 5.09 -2.33
C VAL A 2 12.49 5.11 -2.96
N MET A 3 11.50 5.58 -2.21
CA MET A 3 10.17 5.84 -2.72
C MET A 3 10.04 7.35 -2.97
N VAL A 4 9.63 7.71 -4.18
CA VAL A 4 9.55 9.09 -4.65
C VAL A 4 8.13 9.40 -5.10
N THR A 5 7.59 10.50 -4.59
CA THR A 5 6.30 11.06 -5.05
C THR A 5 6.56 12.11 -6.13
N PRO A 6 5.59 12.37 -7.03
CA PRO A 6 5.74 13.46 -7.99
C PRO A 6 5.84 14.82 -7.28
N SER A 7 6.58 15.75 -7.87
CA SER A 7 6.58 17.15 -7.44
C SER A 7 5.22 17.79 -7.72
N ARG A 8 4.76 18.63 -6.78
CA ARG A 8 3.53 19.40 -6.98
C ARG A 8 3.84 20.69 -7.72
N GLU A 9 3.39 20.76 -8.96
CA GLU A 9 3.52 21.94 -9.81
C GLU A 9 2.26 22.82 -9.73
N PRO A 10 2.39 24.17 -9.83
CA PRO A 10 1.24 25.06 -9.86
C PRO A 10 0.27 24.78 -11.01
N VAL A 11 0.80 24.33 -12.15
CA VAL A 11 0.04 23.86 -13.30
C VAL A 11 0.46 22.43 -13.62
N PRO A 12 -0.46 21.46 -13.64
CA PRO A 12 -0.15 20.09 -13.98
C PRO A 12 0.57 20.00 -15.33
N ASN A 13 1.77 19.38 -15.32
CA ASN A 13 2.58 19.21 -16.52
C ASN A 13 3.36 17.90 -16.43
N GLU A 14 2.95 16.90 -17.17
CA GLU A 14 3.58 15.58 -17.14
C GLU A 14 5.04 15.58 -17.62
N GLY A 15 5.42 16.48 -18.52
CA GLY A 15 6.81 16.66 -18.92
C GLY A 15 7.70 17.07 -17.74
N ARG A 16 7.26 18.04 -16.95
CA ARG A 16 7.98 18.47 -15.73
C ARG A 16 8.04 17.39 -14.65
N ILE A 17 6.95 16.61 -14.52
CA ILE A 17 6.93 15.48 -13.59
C ILE A 17 7.96 14.45 -14.04
N PHE A 18 8.03 14.14 -15.34
CA PHE A 18 9.04 13.26 -15.88
C PHE A 18 10.46 13.78 -15.60
N ASP A 19 10.74 15.05 -15.92
CA ASP A 19 12.04 15.68 -15.71
C ASP A 19 12.46 15.64 -14.23
N TYR A 20 11.51 15.83 -13.31
CA TYR A 20 11.76 15.70 -11.87
C TYR A 20 12.24 14.28 -11.48
N PHE A 21 11.56 13.23 -11.95
CA PHE A 21 11.97 11.85 -11.68
C PHE A 21 13.31 11.52 -12.34
N ALA A 22 13.57 12.03 -13.55
CA ALA A 22 14.85 11.87 -14.23
C ALA A 22 16.00 12.50 -13.43
N GLN A 23 15.84 13.74 -12.96
CA GLN A 23 16.83 14.43 -12.12
C GLN A 23 17.07 13.71 -10.78
N VAL A 24 16.01 13.18 -10.15
CA VAL A 24 16.18 12.35 -8.94
C VAL A 24 17.03 11.11 -9.25
N ALA A 25 16.74 10.45 -10.37
CA ALA A 25 17.49 9.25 -10.77
C ALA A 25 18.95 9.53 -11.13
N GLU A 26 19.25 10.68 -11.73
CA GLU A 26 20.64 11.11 -12.01
C GLU A 26 21.46 11.31 -10.73
N GLY A 27 20.82 11.72 -9.64
CA GLY A 27 21.49 12.01 -8.36
C GLY A 27 21.73 10.80 -7.45
N ILE A 28 21.28 9.58 -7.86
CA ILE A 28 21.34 8.38 -7.01
C ILE A 28 21.76 7.15 -7.81
N SER A 29 22.14 6.08 -7.09
CA SER A 29 22.51 4.78 -7.70
C SER A 29 21.67 3.61 -7.16
N ILE A 30 20.54 3.90 -6.52
CA ILE A 30 19.68 2.90 -5.90
C ILE A 30 18.30 2.89 -6.56
N PRO A 31 17.56 1.74 -6.52
CA PRO A 31 16.26 1.63 -7.16
C PRO A 31 15.24 2.65 -6.67
N VAL A 32 14.41 3.13 -7.60
CA VAL A 32 13.32 4.09 -7.35
C VAL A 32 11.98 3.36 -7.40
N VAL A 33 11.15 3.58 -6.38
CA VAL A 33 9.73 3.26 -6.37
C VAL A 33 8.96 4.54 -6.69
N VAL A 34 8.25 4.56 -7.80
CA VAL A 34 7.33 5.66 -8.14
C VAL A 34 6.06 5.51 -7.34
N GLN A 35 5.74 6.48 -6.46
CA GLN A 35 4.50 6.47 -5.71
C GLN A 35 3.46 7.33 -6.40
N ASP A 36 2.38 6.71 -6.87
CA ASP A 36 1.24 7.39 -7.47
C ASP A 36 0.10 7.51 -6.46
N HIS A 37 0.12 8.58 -5.67
CA HIS A 37 -0.85 8.81 -4.58
C HIS A 37 -1.47 10.20 -4.66
N PRO A 38 -2.39 10.45 -5.62
CA PRO A 38 -2.96 11.78 -5.86
C PRO A 38 -3.75 12.33 -4.66
N ALA A 39 -4.30 11.48 -3.80
CA ALA A 39 -4.99 11.93 -2.59
C ALA A 39 -4.08 12.74 -1.65
N SER A 40 -2.77 12.43 -1.59
CA SER A 40 -1.81 13.18 -0.77
C SER A 40 -1.03 14.24 -1.55
N THR A 41 -0.64 13.92 -2.79
CA THR A 41 0.20 14.79 -3.61
C THR A 41 -0.60 15.84 -4.37
N GLN A 42 -1.89 15.58 -4.65
CA GLN A 42 -2.75 16.33 -5.56
C GLN A 42 -2.22 16.34 -7.01
N VAL A 43 -1.35 15.39 -7.35
CA VAL A 43 -0.81 15.20 -8.68
C VAL A 43 -1.32 13.88 -9.24
N HIS A 44 -1.98 13.95 -10.39
CA HIS A 44 -2.46 12.80 -11.13
C HIS A 44 -1.47 12.49 -12.25
N MET A 45 -0.93 11.27 -12.24
CA MET A 45 -0.07 10.77 -13.31
C MET A 45 -0.87 9.86 -14.23
N SER A 46 -0.79 10.10 -15.55
CA SER A 46 -1.42 9.21 -16.53
C SER A 46 -0.72 7.86 -16.62
N VAL A 47 -1.40 6.86 -17.19
CA VAL A 47 -0.79 5.57 -17.51
C VAL A 47 0.41 5.77 -18.44
N ASP A 48 0.28 6.65 -19.45
CA ASP A 48 1.34 6.93 -20.41
C ASP A 48 2.58 7.52 -19.74
N LEU A 49 2.40 8.46 -18.81
CA LEU A 49 3.53 8.99 -18.03
C LEU A 49 4.20 7.91 -17.19
N LEU A 50 3.42 7.08 -16.48
CA LEU A 50 3.98 6.01 -15.66
C LEU A 50 4.75 4.98 -16.50
N LEU A 51 4.23 4.61 -17.66
CA LEU A 51 4.92 3.73 -18.61
C LEU A 51 6.18 4.38 -19.17
N ARG A 52 6.15 5.68 -19.44
CA ARG A 52 7.32 6.44 -19.87
C ARG A 52 8.41 6.45 -18.78
N LEU A 53 8.05 6.70 -17.51
CA LEU A 53 8.98 6.62 -16.39
C LEU A 53 9.63 5.24 -16.27
N VAL A 54 8.85 4.16 -16.45
CA VAL A 54 9.36 2.78 -16.43
C VAL A 54 10.34 2.52 -17.58
N ASN A 55 10.02 2.98 -18.79
CA ASN A 55 10.81 2.65 -19.98
C ASN A 55 12.08 3.49 -20.10
N GLU A 56 12.05 4.77 -19.71
CA GLU A 56 13.14 5.71 -19.96
C GLU A 56 14.06 5.93 -18.74
N ILE A 57 13.62 5.61 -17.51
CA ILE A 57 14.42 5.76 -16.29
C ILE A 57 14.81 4.38 -15.74
N GLU A 58 16.06 3.98 -15.94
CA GLU A 58 16.54 2.63 -15.60
C GLU A 58 16.37 2.29 -14.11
N LEU A 59 16.53 3.25 -13.22
CA LEU A 59 16.40 3.04 -11.77
C LEU A 59 14.96 2.85 -11.29
N VAL A 60 13.95 3.18 -12.10
CA VAL A 60 12.54 2.88 -11.75
C VAL A 60 12.34 1.37 -11.76
N SER A 61 12.07 0.79 -10.59
CA SER A 61 11.94 -0.66 -10.38
C SER A 61 10.56 -1.10 -9.92
N CYS A 62 9.74 -0.15 -9.50
CA CYS A 62 8.42 -0.44 -8.95
C CYS A 62 7.50 0.78 -9.07
N ILE A 63 6.22 0.52 -9.27
CA ILE A 63 5.14 1.51 -9.09
C ILE A 63 4.34 1.11 -7.84
N LYS A 64 4.19 2.02 -6.89
CA LYS A 64 3.23 1.92 -5.80
C LYS A 64 1.95 2.63 -6.22
N GLU A 65 0.93 1.85 -6.57
CA GLU A 65 -0.31 2.35 -7.14
C GLU A 65 -1.34 2.65 -6.03
N GLU A 66 -1.75 3.91 -5.95
CA GLU A 66 -2.69 4.42 -4.96
C GLU A 66 -3.69 5.43 -5.58
N ALA A 67 -3.70 5.56 -6.93
CA ALA A 67 -4.61 6.45 -7.63
C ALA A 67 -5.95 5.76 -7.94
N VAL A 68 -6.96 6.06 -7.14
CA VAL A 68 -8.32 5.50 -7.28
C VAL A 68 -8.99 6.01 -8.58
N PRO A 69 -9.60 5.09 -9.38
CA PRO A 69 -9.79 3.65 -9.18
C PRO A 69 -8.55 2.83 -9.57
N THR A 70 -7.95 2.14 -8.58
CA THR A 70 -6.69 1.39 -8.76
C THR A 70 -6.82 0.16 -9.68
N PRO A 71 -7.90 -0.68 -9.63
CA PRO A 71 -7.95 -1.91 -10.40
C PRO A 71 -7.86 -1.71 -11.92
N PRO A 72 -8.61 -0.80 -12.56
CA PRO A 72 -8.47 -0.56 -13.99
C PRO A 72 -7.10 0.04 -14.36
N LYS A 73 -6.53 0.89 -13.50
CA LYS A 73 -5.22 1.49 -13.75
C LYS A 73 -4.11 0.45 -13.72
N ILE A 74 -4.14 -0.49 -12.76
CA ILE A 74 -3.23 -1.64 -12.70
C ILE A 74 -3.33 -2.47 -13.99
N THR A 75 -4.55 -2.78 -14.46
CA THR A 75 -4.74 -3.50 -15.72
C THR A 75 -4.09 -2.78 -16.90
N ASN A 76 -4.31 -1.47 -17.01
CA ASN A 76 -3.78 -0.67 -18.12
C ASN A 76 -2.24 -0.57 -18.06
N LEU A 77 -1.66 -0.43 -16.87
CA LEU A 77 -0.21 -0.44 -16.69
C LEU A 77 0.40 -1.78 -17.09
N LEU A 78 -0.17 -2.90 -16.64
CA LEU A 78 0.32 -4.24 -16.99
C LEU A 78 0.24 -4.49 -18.49
N ASN A 79 -0.85 -4.09 -19.14
CA ASN A 79 -1.02 -4.25 -20.60
C ASN A 79 -0.06 -3.35 -21.39
N GLY A 80 0.28 -2.17 -20.86
CA GLY A 80 1.19 -1.23 -21.51
C GLY A 80 2.67 -1.55 -21.35
N MET A 81 3.05 -2.43 -20.42
CA MET A 81 4.44 -2.87 -20.21
C MET A 81 4.88 -3.90 -21.27
N THR A 82 5.18 -3.45 -22.49
CA THR A 82 5.56 -4.32 -23.62
C THR A 82 7.07 -4.54 -23.74
N GLY A 83 7.88 -3.69 -23.12
CA GLY A 83 9.33 -3.74 -23.12
C GLY A 83 9.88 -4.14 -21.76
N ARG A 84 10.25 -3.12 -20.98
CA ARG A 84 10.68 -3.31 -19.60
C ARG A 84 9.48 -3.49 -18.68
N THR A 85 9.56 -4.46 -17.76
CA THR A 85 8.53 -4.72 -16.76
C THR A 85 9.04 -4.40 -15.36
N VAL A 86 8.18 -3.82 -14.53
CA VAL A 86 8.45 -3.54 -13.11
C VAL A 86 7.32 -4.08 -12.24
N SER A 87 7.56 -4.19 -10.94
CA SER A 87 6.51 -4.57 -10.01
C SER A 87 5.48 -3.45 -9.85
N ILE A 88 4.19 -3.80 -9.81
CA ILE A 88 3.12 -2.89 -9.38
C ILE A 88 2.64 -3.38 -8.03
N LEU A 89 2.72 -2.52 -7.01
CA LEU A 89 2.33 -2.81 -5.64
C LEU A 89 1.16 -1.94 -5.21
N THR A 90 0.20 -2.57 -4.55
CA THR A 90 -0.98 -1.90 -3.98
C THR A 90 -0.62 -1.16 -2.70
N GLY A 91 -1.06 0.08 -2.57
CA GLY A 91 -0.93 0.88 -1.37
C GLY A 91 -2.24 1.01 -0.56
N LEU A 92 -2.57 2.23 -0.12
CA LEU A 92 -3.81 2.62 0.58
C LEU A 92 -4.21 1.69 1.74
N GLY A 93 -3.25 1.19 2.54
CA GLY A 93 -3.55 0.29 3.66
C GLY A 93 -4.14 -1.05 3.24
N ALA A 94 -4.01 -1.46 1.97
CA ALA A 94 -4.66 -2.62 1.36
C ALA A 94 -6.19 -2.47 1.18
N LEU A 95 -6.73 -1.25 1.23
CA LEU A 95 -8.17 -0.98 1.15
C LEU A 95 -8.84 -1.61 -0.09
N TYR A 96 -8.14 -1.63 -1.22
CA TYR A 96 -8.60 -2.24 -2.46
C TYR A 96 -7.88 -3.55 -2.80
N GLY A 97 -7.18 -4.14 -1.82
CA GLY A 97 -6.21 -5.21 -2.02
C GLY A 97 -6.73 -6.46 -2.71
N GLY A 98 -7.95 -6.91 -2.37
CA GLY A 98 -8.57 -8.07 -3.05
C GLY A 98 -8.82 -7.80 -4.54
N PHE A 99 -9.33 -6.62 -4.87
CA PHE A 99 -9.61 -6.22 -6.25
C PHE A 99 -8.32 -6.00 -7.06
N ASP A 100 -7.31 -5.40 -6.46
CA ASP A 100 -6.03 -5.12 -7.10
C ASP A 100 -5.24 -6.40 -7.41
N LEU A 101 -5.23 -7.37 -6.47
CA LEU A 101 -4.64 -8.68 -6.70
C LEU A 101 -5.35 -9.44 -7.82
N ALA A 102 -6.68 -9.34 -7.91
CA ALA A 102 -7.45 -9.93 -8.99
C ALA A 102 -7.14 -9.31 -10.37
N ARG A 103 -6.59 -8.09 -10.40
CA ARG A 103 -6.14 -7.38 -11.62
C ARG A 103 -4.66 -7.56 -11.92
N GLY A 104 -3.95 -8.34 -11.10
CA GLY A 104 -2.56 -8.68 -11.35
C GLY A 104 -1.54 -7.83 -10.58
N SER A 105 -1.95 -7.06 -9.56
CA SER A 105 -0.99 -6.45 -8.62
C SER A 105 -0.05 -7.53 -8.07
N HIS A 106 1.24 -7.22 -7.99
CA HIS A 106 2.26 -8.18 -7.57
C HIS A 106 2.32 -8.36 -6.04
N GLY A 107 1.65 -7.47 -5.29
CA GLY A 107 1.63 -7.50 -3.83
C GLY A 107 1.33 -6.15 -3.21
N PHE A 108 1.82 -5.94 -2.01
CA PHE A 108 1.51 -4.75 -1.22
C PHE A 108 2.77 -3.97 -0.83
N MET A 109 2.67 -2.66 -0.85
CA MET A 109 3.59 -1.73 -0.19
C MET A 109 2.74 -0.77 0.65
N THR A 110 2.42 -1.20 1.87
CA THR A 110 1.43 -0.50 2.70
C THR A 110 1.62 -0.77 4.18
N GLY A 111 0.97 0.02 5.02
CA GLY A 111 0.88 -0.23 6.44
C GLY A 111 -0.39 -1.00 6.78
N PHE A 112 -0.23 -2.20 7.32
CA PHE A 112 -1.28 -3.00 7.93
C PHE A 112 -0.67 -3.80 9.08
N ALA A 113 -1.36 -3.87 10.22
CA ALA A 113 -0.78 -4.42 11.44
C ALA A 113 -0.61 -5.96 11.46
N PHE A 114 -1.21 -6.65 10.48
CA PHE A 114 -1.09 -8.09 10.30
C PHE A 114 -0.53 -8.43 8.90
N PRO A 115 0.78 -8.23 8.67
CA PRO A 115 1.39 -8.50 7.37
C PRO A 115 1.23 -9.98 6.94
N GLU A 116 1.04 -10.91 7.88
CA GLU A 116 0.76 -12.32 7.61
C GLU A 116 -0.46 -12.50 6.69
N VAL A 117 -1.51 -11.69 6.91
CA VAL A 117 -2.73 -11.72 6.08
C VAL A 117 -2.42 -11.29 4.65
N LEU A 118 -1.70 -10.18 4.49
CA LEU A 118 -1.33 -9.68 3.16
C LEU A 118 -0.40 -10.67 2.43
N ILE A 119 0.52 -11.31 3.15
CA ILE A 119 1.39 -12.35 2.60
C ILE A 119 0.55 -13.55 2.13
N ALA A 120 -0.42 -14.00 2.93
CA ALA A 120 -1.31 -15.09 2.55
C ALA A 120 -2.15 -14.74 1.32
N MET A 121 -2.70 -13.52 1.25
CA MET A 121 -3.45 -13.05 0.07
C MET A 121 -2.57 -13.07 -1.20
N VAL A 122 -1.33 -12.57 -1.12
CA VAL A 122 -0.39 -12.57 -2.26
C VAL A 122 -0.02 -14.00 -2.68
N ARG A 123 0.23 -14.89 -1.72
CA ARG A 123 0.52 -16.31 -2.01
C ARG A 123 -0.65 -16.99 -2.72
N SER A 124 -1.87 -16.78 -2.22
CA SER A 124 -3.10 -17.32 -2.82
C SER A 124 -3.35 -16.76 -4.23
N ALA A 125 -3.14 -15.45 -4.45
CA ALA A 125 -3.27 -14.83 -5.76
C ALA A 125 -2.26 -15.40 -6.78
N ARG A 126 -1.00 -15.61 -6.38
CA ARG A 126 0.03 -16.25 -7.22
C ARG A 126 -0.34 -17.68 -7.62
N GLN A 127 -1.09 -18.38 -6.77
CA GLN A 127 -1.63 -19.72 -7.02
C GLN A 127 -2.98 -19.69 -7.74
N LYS A 128 -3.48 -18.51 -8.12
CA LYS A 128 -4.80 -18.29 -8.73
C LYS A 128 -5.98 -18.74 -7.87
N GLN A 129 -5.79 -18.80 -6.55
CA GLN A 129 -6.80 -19.16 -5.56
C GLN A 129 -7.56 -17.90 -5.10
N PHE A 130 -8.31 -17.28 -6.01
CA PHE A 130 -8.97 -15.99 -5.74
C PHE A 130 -10.12 -16.11 -4.72
N ASP A 131 -10.74 -17.26 -4.56
CA ASP A 131 -11.73 -17.50 -3.50
C ASP A 131 -11.08 -17.33 -2.11
N LYS A 132 -9.85 -17.84 -1.94
CA LYS A 132 -9.09 -17.66 -0.69
C LYS A 132 -8.65 -16.20 -0.48
N VAL A 133 -8.26 -15.50 -1.55
CA VAL A 133 -7.98 -14.05 -1.48
C VAL A 133 -9.21 -13.31 -0.99
N ASN A 134 -10.39 -13.60 -1.56
CA ASN A 134 -11.65 -12.95 -1.19
C ASN A 134 -12.06 -13.27 0.25
N GLU A 135 -11.92 -14.54 0.68
CA GLU A 135 -12.19 -14.95 2.07
C GLU A 135 -11.36 -14.11 3.05
N LEU A 136 -10.04 -14.05 2.84
CA LEU A 136 -9.14 -13.28 3.69
C LEU A 136 -9.45 -11.78 3.63
N TYR A 137 -9.64 -11.24 2.43
CA TYR A 137 -9.95 -9.84 2.24
C TYR A 137 -11.25 -9.45 2.96
N HIS A 138 -12.35 -10.21 2.79
CA HIS A 138 -13.61 -9.93 3.43
C HIS A 138 -13.53 -10.05 4.96
N ARG A 139 -12.81 -11.03 5.47
CA ARG A 139 -12.62 -11.22 6.91
C ARG A 139 -11.90 -10.02 7.55
N TYR A 140 -10.83 -9.52 6.93
CA TYR A 140 -10.00 -8.48 7.50
C TYR A 140 -10.35 -7.06 7.03
N LEU A 141 -11.26 -6.91 6.07
CA LEU A 141 -11.67 -5.59 5.54
C LEU A 141 -12.12 -4.61 6.64
N PRO A 142 -12.92 -5.01 7.66
CA PRO A 142 -13.28 -4.10 8.72
C PRO A 142 -12.08 -3.51 9.47
N LEU A 143 -11.03 -4.30 9.70
CA LEU A 143 -9.79 -3.84 10.32
C LEU A 143 -8.95 -2.98 9.37
N ILE A 144 -8.88 -3.35 8.10
CA ILE A 144 -8.23 -2.55 7.06
C ILE A 144 -8.86 -1.15 7.00
N VAL A 145 -10.17 -1.08 7.00
CA VAL A 145 -10.92 0.20 7.02
C VAL A 145 -10.70 0.96 8.32
N PHE A 146 -10.75 0.29 9.47
CA PHE A 146 -10.54 0.93 10.77
C PHE A 146 -9.15 1.56 10.88
N GLU A 147 -8.12 0.91 10.36
CA GLU A 147 -6.75 1.44 10.35
C GLU A 147 -6.58 2.69 9.46
N GLN A 148 -7.51 2.98 8.52
CA GLN A 148 -7.38 4.15 7.64
C GLN A 148 -7.56 5.48 8.39
N GLN A 149 -8.42 5.51 9.41
CA GLN A 149 -8.77 6.75 10.10
C GLN A 149 -7.64 7.25 11.01
N PRO A 150 -7.32 6.55 12.13
CA PRO A 150 -6.22 6.96 13.00
C PRO A 150 -4.83 6.54 12.46
N GLY A 151 -4.78 5.68 11.45
CA GLY A 151 -3.56 5.31 10.74
C GLY A 151 -2.48 4.70 11.65
N VAL A 152 -1.37 5.42 11.78
CA VAL A 152 -0.21 4.97 12.57
C VAL A 152 -0.56 4.69 14.03
N ALA A 153 -1.47 5.43 14.64
CA ALA A 153 -1.83 5.26 16.04
C ALA A 153 -2.48 3.90 16.32
N VAL A 154 -3.42 3.47 15.48
CA VAL A 154 -4.06 2.16 15.57
C VAL A 154 -3.04 1.05 15.34
N ARG A 155 -2.21 1.15 14.31
CA ARG A 155 -1.17 0.14 14.04
C ARG A 155 -0.19 -0.02 15.19
N LYS A 156 0.23 1.08 15.80
CA LYS A 156 1.12 1.03 16.97
C LYS A 156 0.44 0.38 18.16
N GLU A 157 -0.85 0.64 18.40
CA GLU A 157 -1.58 -0.03 19.46
C GLU A 157 -1.69 -1.54 19.19
N ILE A 158 -2.02 -1.95 17.96
CA ILE A 158 -2.01 -3.38 17.61
C ILE A 158 -0.61 -3.98 17.80
N PHE A 159 0.46 -3.31 17.39
CA PHE A 159 1.82 -3.79 17.62
C PHE A 159 2.17 -3.92 19.10
N ARG A 160 1.66 -3.00 19.95
CA ARG A 160 1.80 -3.11 21.40
C ARG A 160 1.04 -4.32 21.95
N LEU A 161 -0.20 -4.54 21.54
CA LEU A 161 -1.00 -5.71 21.89
C LEU A 161 -0.36 -7.02 21.42
N ARG A 162 0.36 -6.97 20.30
CA ARG A 162 1.14 -8.08 19.76
C ARG A 162 2.49 -8.28 20.46
N GLY A 163 2.87 -7.41 21.37
CA GLY A 163 4.18 -7.46 22.06
C GLY A 163 5.37 -7.11 21.18
N LEU A 164 5.16 -6.50 20.01
CA LEU A 164 6.21 -6.13 19.07
C LEU A 164 6.91 -4.82 19.44
N ILE A 165 6.21 -3.95 20.17
CA ILE A 165 6.73 -2.68 20.71
C ILE A 165 6.20 -2.47 22.13
N ASN A 166 6.95 -1.71 22.95
CA ASN A 166 6.59 -1.46 24.34
C ASN A 166 5.58 -0.35 24.56
N THR A 167 5.39 0.54 23.58
CA THR A 167 4.50 1.71 23.66
C THR A 167 3.87 2.01 22.32
N SER A 168 2.58 2.42 22.36
CA SER A 168 1.86 2.88 21.17
C SER A 168 1.95 4.40 20.96
N THR A 169 2.73 5.11 21.76
CA THR A 169 2.89 6.57 21.67
C THR A 169 3.29 7.02 20.27
N VAL A 170 2.54 7.95 19.71
CA VAL A 170 2.79 8.55 18.40
C VAL A 170 3.52 9.87 18.59
N ARG A 171 4.56 10.12 17.79
CA ARG A 171 5.28 11.39 17.80
C ARG A 171 4.45 12.51 17.16
N HIS A 172 4.62 13.72 17.67
CA HIS A 172 4.05 14.93 17.05
C HIS A 172 4.45 15.00 15.54
N PRO A 173 3.56 15.44 14.64
CA PRO A 173 2.22 15.98 14.86
C PRO A 173 1.10 14.94 14.99
N GLY A 174 1.40 13.64 14.95
CA GLY A 174 0.39 12.60 15.13
C GLY A 174 -0.18 12.58 16.55
N ALA A 175 -1.40 12.09 16.68
CA ALA A 175 -2.08 11.90 17.96
C ALA A 175 -2.20 10.41 18.30
N ASN A 176 -2.23 10.09 19.59
CA ASN A 176 -2.60 8.76 20.06
C ASN A 176 -4.12 8.55 19.88
N ILE A 177 -4.52 7.28 19.82
CA ILE A 177 -5.96 6.96 19.89
C ILE A 177 -6.50 7.27 21.28
N ASP A 178 -7.76 7.69 21.35
CA ASP A 178 -8.48 7.85 22.61
C ASP A 178 -8.99 6.52 23.18
N ALA A 179 -9.51 6.55 24.39
CA ALA A 179 -9.99 5.36 25.09
C ALA A 179 -11.12 4.66 24.32
N HIS A 180 -12.07 5.43 23.77
CA HIS A 180 -13.20 4.89 23.02
C HIS A 180 -12.75 4.21 21.72
N THR A 181 -11.83 4.83 20.98
CA THR A 181 -11.23 4.22 19.78
C THR A 181 -10.50 2.92 20.13
N ASN A 182 -9.81 2.90 21.29
CA ASN A 182 -9.13 1.70 21.76
C ASN A 182 -10.12 0.56 22.12
N GLU A 183 -11.21 0.87 22.81
CA GLU A 183 -12.28 -0.10 23.11
C GLU A 183 -12.85 -0.71 21.81
N ARG A 184 -13.17 0.13 20.83
CA ARG A 184 -13.69 -0.32 19.54
C ARG A 184 -12.68 -1.17 18.77
N LEU A 185 -11.39 -0.85 18.86
CA LEU A 185 -10.32 -1.67 18.28
C LEU A 185 -10.29 -3.06 18.91
N VAL A 186 -10.36 -3.16 20.25
CA VAL A 186 -10.35 -4.44 20.96
C VAL A 186 -11.59 -5.27 20.60
N ASP A 187 -12.77 -4.68 20.56
CA ASP A 187 -14.00 -5.34 20.12
C ASP A 187 -13.86 -5.91 18.71
N LEU A 188 -13.31 -5.10 17.79
CA LEU A 188 -13.10 -5.51 16.41
C LEU A 188 -12.10 -6.66 16.31
N LEU A 189 -10.98 -6.60 17.02
CA LEU A 189 -9.99 -7.66 17.06
C LEU A 189 -10.57 -8.96 17.60
N ASN A 190 -11.36 -8.91 18.68
CA ASN A 190 -12.04 -10.06 19.26
C ASN A 190 -13.05 -10.68 18.27
N SER A 191 -13.73 -9.86 17.48
CA SER A 191 -14.67 -10.33 16.46
C SER A 191 -13.98 -11.03 15.28
N ILE A 192 -12.86 -10.48 14.81
CA ILE A 192 -12.14 -11.00 13.64
C ILE A 192 -11.23 -12.19 14.01
N LEU A 193 -10.65 -12.13 15.21
CA LEU A 193 -9.64 -13.06 15.73
C LEU A 193 -10.07 -13.62 17.11
N PRO A 194 -11.24 -14.31 17.21
CA PRO A 194 -11.68 -14.87 18.48
C PRO A 194 -10.64 -15.85 19.01
N ASP A 195 -10.41 -15.80 20.33
CA ASP A 195 -9.52 -16.70 21.06
C ASP A 195 -8.06 -16.77 20.53
N THR A 196 -7.65 -15.75 19.76
CA THR A 196 -6.34 -15.70 19.13
C THR A 196 -5.31 -15.07 20.06
N ASN A 197 -4.20 -15.74 20.27
CA ASN A 197 -3.04 -15.16 20.97
C ASN A 197 -2.28 -14.22 20.02
N LEU A 198 -2.55 -12.92 20.13
CA LEU A 198 -1.96 -11.88 19.26
C LEU A 198 -0.43 -11.76 19.39
N THR A 199 0.18 -12.29 20.46
CA THR A 199 1.64 -12.23 20.64
C THR A 199 2.39 -13.24 19.77
N LYS A 200 1.67 -14.13 19.09
CA LYS A 200 2.23 -15.07 18.12
C LYS A 200 1.87 -14.63 16.69
N PRO A 201 2.69 -14.98 15.68
CA PRO A 201 2.30 -14.83 14.29
C PRO A 201 0.96 -15.52 14.01
N LEU A 202 0.12 -14.89 13.15
CA LEU A 202 -1.12 -15.53 12.74
C LEU A 202 -0.83 -16.72 11.81
N GLU A 203 -1.44 -17.86 12.10
CA GLU A 203 -1.49 -19.01 11.20
C GLU A 203 -2.67 -18.83 10.23
N ILE A 204 -2.39 -18.69 8.92
CA ILE A 204 -3.38 -18.36 7.88
C ILE A 204 -3.27 -19.34 6.71
#